data_2fcc7c2cf1798523b4ea23597064862d
#
_entry.id   2fcc7c2cf1798523b4ea23597064862d
#
_cell.length_a   1.000
_cell.length_b   1.000
_cell.length_c   1.000
_cell.angle_alpha   90.00
_cell.angle_beta   90.00
_cell.angle_gamma   90.00
#
_symmetry.space_group_name_H-M   'P 1'
#
loop_
_entity.id
_entity.type
_entity.pdbx_description
1 polymer ?
#
loop_
_entity_poly.entity_id
_entity_poly.type
_entity_poly.pdbx_seq_one_letter_code
_entity_poly.pdbx_strand_id
1 'polypeptide(L)'
;MKMMDIGKSGIKVSVLALGTIAYGSAGGVQSAGEAERVLDKCLEAGLNYIDTAPVYGTSASENLLGQALGDRRSRFIIQTKCGLNWRDADGILEYVRDGKNVYRNLTPKSIRQDLEDSLRRLKTDYIDIFMTHRQSLTTPVEDTVRELEKMKKEGKIRAFGLSNAKASEMEEYSRSIQVDLVQQKYSILDQRFAETHFPLCREMGATYQAYGVLDHGGLTGTAILDAVMDSSHPLAARSVAFHPDMKPHMYDFFGRWEKYSDKYQCSIPGLIVRYTLAHFEHMNVLIGSNSMEELQDNCHAVSVEISDEDAGAMMRDVEELLSYRPDWQAKNPTNQ
;
A
#
# COMPACT_ATOMS: atom_id res chain seq x y z
N MET A 1 13.02 -7.69 -12.44
CA MET A 1 12.20 -6.64 -11.75
C MET A 1 12.52 -5.28 -12.34
N LYS A 2 11.50 -4.49 -12.69
CA LYS A 2 11.66 -3.11 -13.16
C LYS A 2 11.89 -2.18 -11.96
N MET A 3 12.75 -1.16 -12.12
CA MET A 3 13.09 -0.18 -11.09
C MET A 3 12.52 1.20 -11.44
N MET A 4 12.23 2.01 -10.42
CA MET A 4 11.77 3.39 -10.55
C MET A 4 12.36 4.29 -9.46
N ASP A 5 12.30 5.59 -9.65
CA ASP A 5 12.69 6.56 -8.62
C ASP A 5 11.48 6.91 -7.75
N ILE A 6 11.70 7.11 -6.45
CA ILE A 6 10.69 7.64 -5.52
C ILE A 6 10.72 9.17 -5.57
N GLY A 7 9.73 9.74 -6.22
CA GLY A 7 9.60 11.18 -6.35
C GLY A 7 10.90 11.85 -6.80
N LYS A 8 11.33 12.86 -6.05
CA LYS A 8 12.60 13.60 -6.25
C LYS A 8 13.68 13.21 -5.25
N SER A 9 13.48 12.14 -4.47
CA SER A 9 14.38 11.74 -3.37
C SER A 9 15.72 11.15 -3.82
N GLY A 10 15.83 10.71 -5.09
CA GLY A 10 16.98 9.95 -5.60
C GLY A 10 17.03 8.50 -5.08
N ILE A 11 15.98 8.01 -4.42
CA ILE A 11 15.89 6.62 -3.94
C ILE A 11 15.31 5.76 -5.06
N LYS A 12 16.04 4.71 -5.46
CA LYS A 12 15.59 3.73 -6.45
C LYS A 12 14.97 2.51 -5.78
N VAL A 13 13.77 2.16 -6.23
CA VAL A 13 12.98 1.03 -5.72
C VAL A 13 12.48 0.15 -6.85
N SER A 14 12.15 -1.10 -6.53
CA SER A 14 11.33 -1.94 -7.40
C SER A 14 9.94 -1.31 -7.59
N VAL A 15 9.35 -1.45 -8.80
CA VAL A 15 7.99 -0.94 -9.08
C VAL A 15 6.90 -1.61 -8.23
N LEU A 16 7.23 -2.76 -7.61
CA LEU A 16 6.44 -3.39 -6.56
C LEU A 16 7.07 -3.13 -5.20
N ALA A 17 6.23 -2.96 -4.17
CA ALA A 17 6.62 -2.93 -2.78
C ALA A 17 5.94 -4.08 -2.03
N LEU A 18 6.65 -4.74 -1.11
CA LEU A 18 6.09 -5.75 -0.22
C LEU A 18 5.40 -5.08 0.96
N GLY A 19 4.10 -5.27 1.11
CA GLY A 19 3.33 -4.85 2.27
C GLY A 19 3.37 -5.90 3.38
N THR A 20 3.67 -5.47 4.59
CA THR A 20 3.84 -6.37 5.74
C THR A 20 2.72 -6.25 6.78
N ILE A 21 1.54 -5.77 6.38
CA ILE A 21 0.40 -5.59 7.29
C ILE A 21 -0.06 -6.90 7.97
N ALA A 22 0.14 -8.04 7.30
CA ALA A 22 -0.20 -9.37 7.82
C ALA A 22 0.87 -9.98 8.73
N TYR A 23 2.06 -9.37 8.86
CA TYR A 23 3.12 -9.90 9.71
C TYR A 23 2.71 -9.86 11.18
N GLY A 24 2.85 -10.98 11.88
CA GLY A 24 2.39 -11.16 13.25
C GLY A 24 0.88 -11.38 13.39
N SER A 25 0.14 -11.52 12.30
CA SER A 25 -1.29 -11.81 12.29
C SER A 25 -1.57 -13.21 11.79
N ALA A 26 -2.70 -13.80 12.18
CA ALA A 26 -3.09 -15.13 11.69
C ALA A 26 -3.15 -15.18 10.16
N GLY A 27 -2.53 -16.19 9.57
CA GLY A 27 -2.42 -16.34 8.11
C GLY A 27 -1.31 -15.53 7.43
N GLY A 28 -0.55 -14.71 8.19
CA GLY A 28 0.64 -14.03 7.70
C GLY A 28 1.93 -14.61 8.27
N VAL A 29 3.04 -13.91 8.07
CA VAL A 29 4.37 -14.27 8.60
C VAL A 29 4.37 -14.19 10.14
N GLN A 30 4.72 -15.28 10.81
CA GLN A 30 4.63 -15.41 12.28
C GLN A 30 6.00 -15.41 12.98
N SER A 31 7.08 -15.63 12.26
CA SER A 31 8.43 -15.76 12.82
C SER A 31 9.47 -14.99 12.01
N ALA A 32 10.60 -14.66 12.66
CA ALA A 32 11.73 -14.05 11.98
C ALA A 32 12.29 -14.93 10.87
N GLY A 33 12.36 -16.26 11.08
CA GLY A 33 12.84 -17.19 10.06
C GLY A 33 11.92 -17.30 8.84
N GLU A 34 10.60 -17.11 9.00
CA GLU A 34 9.70 -16.97 7.85
C GLU A 34 9.92 -15.63 7.14
N ALA A 35 10.06 -14.55 7.90
CA ALA A 35 10.36 -13.24 7.33
C ALA A 35 11.68 -13.26 6.54
N GLU A 36 12.74 -13.91 7.06
CA GLU A 36 14.02 -14.07 6.36
C GLU A 36 13.84 -14.77 5.01
N ARG A 37 13.09 -15.87 4.96
CA ARG A 37 12.82 -16.58 3.70
C ARG A 37 12.08 -15.70 2.69
N VAL A 38 11.09 -14.90 3.14
CA VAL A 38 10.38 -13.95 2.27
C VAL A 38 11.36 -12.88 1.76
N LEU A 39 12.20 -12.31 2.62
CA LEU A 39 13.18 -11.30 2.24
C LEU A 39 14.20 -11.85 1.23
N ASP A 40 14.69 -13.07 1.42
CA ASP A 40 15.62 -13.69 0.47
C ASP A 40 14.95 -13.87 -0.91
N LYS A 41 13.69 -14.31 -0.95
CA LYS A 41 12.93 -14.42 -2.20
C LYS A 41 12.65 -13.07 -2.85
N CYS A 42 12.36 -12.04 -2.07
CA CYS A 42 12.25 -10.68 -2.60
C CYS A 42 13.54 -10.27 -3.33
N LEU A 43 14.70 -10.49 -2.70
CA LEU A 43 15.99 -10.15 -3.29
C LEU A 43 16.31 -11.00 -4.54
N GLU A 44 15.97 -12.29 -4.55
CA GLU A 44 16.11 -13.15 -5.73
C GLU A 44 15.25 -12.64 -6.90
N ALA A 45 14.02 -12.14 -6.61
CA ALA A 45 13.14 -11.55 -7.60
C ALA A 45 13.50 -10.07 -7.96
N GLY A 46 14.49 -9.48 -7.27
CA GLY A 46 14.88 -8.08 -7.43
C GLY A 46 13.89 -7.07 -6.81
N LEU A 47 13.02 -7.54 -5.88
CA LEU A 47 12.15 -6.68 -5.10
C LEU A 47 12.91 -6.18 -3.87
N ASN A 48 13.17 -4.87 -3.80
CA ASN A 48 13.96 -4.25 -2.74
C ASN A 48 13.18 -3.28 -1.86
N TYR A 49 11.85 -3.17 -2.02
CA TYR A 49 11.04 -2.17 -1.36
C TYR A 49 10.04 -2.82 -0.40
N ILE A 50 10.04 -2.39 0.87
CA ILE A 50 9.22 -2.93 1.95
C ILE A 50 8.42 -1.81 2.61
N ASP A 51 7.11 -1.99 2.73
CA ASP A 51 6.19 -1.14 3.48
C ASP A 51 5.78 -1.81 4.79
N THR A 52 5.95 -1.07 5.88
CA THR A 52 5.49 -1.45 7.21
C THR A 52 4.86 -0.25 7.95
N ALA A 53 4.41 -0.46 9.17
CA ALA A 53 3.94 0.59 10.07
C ALA A 53 3.94 0.12 11.54
N PRO A 54 4.05 1.05 12.52
CA PRO A 54 3.94 0.72 13.94
C PRO A 54 2.65 -0.01 14.30
N VAL A 55 1.52 0.36 13.68
CA VAL A 55 0.20 -0.23 13.97
C VAL A 55 -0.02 -1.61 13.36
N TYR A 56 0.90 -2.12 12.51
CA TYR A 56 0.76 -3.44 11.91
C TYR A 56 1.09 -4.53 12.93
N GLY A 57 0.06 -5.31 13.29
CA GLY A 57 0.16 -6.31 14.35
C GLY A 57 0.60 -5.70 15.69
N THR A 58 0.30 -4.42 15.95
CA THR A 58 0.72 -3.70 17.17
C THR A 58 2.23 -3.79 17.39
N SER A 59 3.00 -3.39 16.40
CA SER A 59 4.47 -3.46 16.25
C SER A 59 5.04 -4.84 15.86
N ALA A 60 4.25 -5.88 15.74
CA ALA A 60 4.77 -7.21 15.39
C ALA A 60 5.49 -7.18 14.03
N SER A 61 4.95 -6.46 13.05
CA SER A 61 5.54 -6.34 11.72
C SER A 61 6.95 -5.73 11.76
N GLU A 62 7.13 -4.58 12.40
CA GLU A 62 8.46 -3.95 12.51
C GLU A 62 9.44 -4.80 13.34
N ASN A 63 8.97 -5.48 14.40
CA ASN A 63 9.82 -6.35 15.21
C ASN A 63 10.30 -7.58 14.42
N LEU A 64 9.41 -8.22 13.65
CA LEU A 64 9.77 -9.37 12.80
C LEU A 64 10.76 -8.95 11.70
N LEU A 65 10.49 -7.83 11.04
CA LEU A 65 11.41 -7.27 10.05
C LEU A 65 12.78 -6.95 10.65
N GLY A 66 12.83 -6.28 11.81
CA GLY A 66 14.09 -5.93 12.46
C GLY A 66 14.91 -7.14 12.93
N GLN A 67 14.26 -8.29 13.18
CA GLN A 67 14.95 -9.54 13.44
C GLN A 67 15.46 -10.20 12.15
N ALA A 68 14.67 -10.13 11.07
CA ALA A 68 14.96 -10.80 9.81
C ALA A 68 15.93 -10.03 8.90
N LEU A 69 15.99 -8.69 8.99
CA LEU A 69 16.81 -7.87 8.11
C LEU A 69 18.32 -8.15 8.26
N GLY A 70 18.84 -8.12 9.49
CA GLY A 70 20.26 -8.34 9.75
C GLY A 70 21.16 -7.56 8.78
N ASP A 71 22.16 -8.23 8.21
CA ASP A 71 23.08 -7.65 7.22
C ASP A 71 22.40 -7.30 5.88
N ARG A 72 21.16 -7.73 5.66
CA ARG A 72 20.38 -7.40 4.46
C ARG A 72 19.80 -5.98 4.49
N ARG A 73 19.85 -5.28 5.66
CA ARG A 73 19.21 -3.95 5.82
C ARG A 73 19.54 -2.98 4.68
N SER A 74 20.80 -2.89 4.28
CA SER A 74 21.27 -1.99 3.23
C SER A 74 20.82 -2.37 1.81
N ARG A 75 20.30 -3.58 1.63
CA ARG A 75 19.77 -4.07 0.33
C ARG A 75 18.30 -3.73 0.14
N PHE A 76 17.61 -3.29 1.20
CA PHE A 76 16.20 -2.93 1.17
C PHE A 76 15.98 -1.45 1.40
N ILE A 77 14.99 -0.91 0.73
CA ILE A 77 14.40 0.39 1.02
C ILE A 77 13.23 0.14 1.96
N ILE A 78 13.31 0.69 3.16
CA ILE A 78 12.29 0.51 4.21
C ILE A 78 11.44 1.77 4.31
N GLN A 79 10.13 1.57 4.16
CA GLN A 79 9.10 2.56 4.38
C GLN A 79 8.34 2.22 5.66
N THR A 80 8.23 3.18 6.57
CA THR A 80 7.35 3.06 7.75
C THR A 80 6.62 4.37 8.01
N LYS A 81 5.73 4.37 9.00
CA LYS A 81 4.75 5.44 9.17
C LYS A 81 4.73 5.99 10.58
N CYS A 82 4.20 7.21 10.74
CA CYS A 82 3.96 7.87 12.01
C CYS A 82 2.54 8.40 12.15
N GLY A 83 2.21 8.90 13.32
CA GLY A 83 0.98 9.62 13.59
C GLY A 83 -0.18 8.76 14.04
N LEU A 84 -0.01 7.43 14.13
CA LEU A 84 -0.94 6.52 14.77
C LEU A 84 -0.23 5.76 15.87
N ASN A 85 -0.65 5.96 17.13
CA ASN A 85 -0.02 5.36 18.27
C ASN A 85 -1.02 4.88 19.33
N TRP A 86 -0.57 4.01 20.23
CA TRP A 86 -1.33 3.48 21.37
C TRP A 86 -0.52 3.57 22.69
N ARG A 87 0.53 4.42 22.70
CA ARG A 87 1.40 4.63 23.88
C ARG A 87 0.70 5.39 24.98
N ASP A 88 -0.11 6.36 24.57
CA ASP A 88 -0.78 7.33 25.43
C ASP A 88 -2.13 7.71 24.81
N ALA A 89 -2.89 8.55 25.51
CA ALA A 89 -4.18 9.06 25.05
C ALA A 89 -4.08 10.47 24.44
N ASP A 90 -2.85 10.91 24.11
CA ASP A 90 -2.65 12.21 23.46
C ASP A 90 -3.07 12.13 21.99
N GLY A 91 -3.97 13.01 21.57
CA GLY A 91 -4.49 13.06 20.22
C GLY A 91 -5.97 12.71 20.09
N ILE A 92 -6.39 12.36 18.89
CA ILE A 92 -7.78 12.01 18.57
C ILE A 92 -7.89 10.49 18.47
N LEU A 93 -8.84 9.89 19.20
CA LEU A 93 -9.13 8.46 19.08
C LEU A 93 -9.55 8.13 17.63
N GLU A 94 -8.77 7.29 16.97
CA GLU A 94 -9.01 6.88 15.58
C GLU A 94 -9.84 5.59 15.50
N TYR A 95 -9.40 4.57 16.25
CA TYR A 95 -10.09 3.27 16.34
C TYR A 95 -9.57 2.46 17.55
N VAL A 96 -10.23 1.35 17.80
CA VAL A 96 -9.78 0.33 18.77
C VAL A 96 -9.33 -0.91 17.99
N ARG A 97 -8.13 -1.42 18.27
CA ARG A 97 -7.60 -2.65 17.68
C ARG A 97 -6.93 -3.51 18.75
N ASP A 98 -7.27 -4.78 18.79
CA ASP A 98 -6.71 -5.76 19.75
C ASP A 98 -6.78 -5.26 21.22
N GLY A 99 -7.91 -4.64 21.57
CA GLY A 99 -8.16 -4.06 22.90
C GLY A 99 -7.36 -2.78 23.21
N LYS A 100 -6.63 -2.22 22.25
CA LYS A 100 -5.88 -0.96 22.39
C LYS A 100 -6.55 0.18 21.65
N ASN A 101 -6.67 1.31 22.33
CA ASN A 101 -7.07 2.57 21.70
C ASN A 101 -5.90 3.09 20.85
N VAL A 102 -6.14 3.33 19.58
CA VAL A 102 -5.18 3.93 18.65
C VAL A 102 -5.56 5.39 18.44
N TYR A 103 -4.62 6.29 18.74
CA TYR A 103 -4.83 7.73 18.65
C TYR A 103 -4.06 8.30 17.45
N ARG A 104 -4.66 9.30 16.80
CA ARG A 104 -4.02 10.10 15.76
C ARG A 104 -3.35 11.31 16.40
N ASN A 105 -2.02 11.42 16.25
CA ASN A 105 -1.22 12.50 16.83
C ASN A 105 0.02 12.78 15.96
N LEU A 106 0.02 13.93 15.27
CA LEU A 106 1.15 14.39 14.45
C LEU A 106 1.94 15.53 15.11
N THR A 107 1.80 15.72 16.42
CA THR A 107 2.66 16.71 17.12
C THR A 107 4.13 16.35 16.97
N PRO A 108 5.04 17.34 16.93
CA PRO A 108 6.48 17.12 16.82
C PRO A 108 7.02 16.07 17.79
N LYS A 109 6.56 16.11 19.05
CA LYS A 109 6.95 15.14 20.09
C LYS A 109 6.49 13.73 19.73
N SER A 110 5.24 13.55 19.26
CA SER A 110 4.68 12.24 18.96
C SER A 110 5.36 11.60 17.77
N ILE A 111 5.53 12.33 16.65
CA ILE A 111 6.17 11.78 15.44
C ILE A 111 7.65 11.47 15.66
N ARG A 112 8.35 12.26 16.51
CA ARG A 112 9.72 11.95 16.94
C ARG A 112 9.76 10.63 17.69
N GLN A 113 8.86 10.43 18.63
CA GLN A 113 8.78 9.18 19.39
C GLN A 113 8.45 7.99 18.47
N ASP A 114 7.54 8.16 17.50
CA ASP A 114 7.22 7.12 16.51
C ASP A 114 8.47 6.70 15.73
N LEU A 115 9.29 7.68 15.27
CA LEU A 115 10.52 7.41 14.55
C LEU A 115 11.52 6.63 15.42
N GLU A 116 11.82 7.10 16.64
CA GLU A 116 12.79 6.45 17.54
C GLU A 116 12.35 5.03 17.90
N ASP A 117 11.05 4.82 18.10
CA ASP A 117 10.49 3.51 18.36
C ASP A 117 10.62 2.58 17.14
N SER A 118 10.37 3.09 15.93
CA SER A 118 10.52 2.33 14.68
C SER A 118 11.98 1.97 14.39
N LEU A 119 12.92 2.91 14.59
CA LEU A 119 14.36 2.65 14.46
C LEU A 119 14.82 1.52 15.38
N ARG A 120 14.35 1.54 16.64
CA ARG A 120 14.67 0.50 17.62
C ARG A 120 14.10 -0.86 17.23
N ARG A 121 12.82 -0.93 16.81
CA ARG A 121 12.15 -2.17 16.40
C ARG A 121 12.76 -2.76 15.13
N LEU A 122 13.06 -1.92 14.14
CA LEU A 122 13.68 -2.30 12.87
C LEU A 122 15.19 -2.54 12.98
N LYS A 123 15.80 -2.24 14.16
CA LYS A 123 17.25 -2.39 14.42
C LYS A 123 18.11 -1.67 13.38
N THR A 124 17.77 -0.42 13.08
CA THR A 124 18.44 0.43 12.09
C THR A 124 18.56 1.84 12.63
N ASP A 125 19.49 2.62 12.13
CA ASP A 125 19.72 4.02 12.47
C ASP A 125 19.08 5.02 11.51
N TYR A 126 18.49 4.53 10.41
CA TYR A 126 17.76 5.35 9.46
C TYR A 126 16.55 4.62 8.84
N ILE A 127 15.56 5.41 8.42
CA ILE A 127 14.41 5.00 7.60
C ILE A 127 14.55 5.63 6.22
N ASP A 128 14.35 4.85 5.15
CA ASP A 128 14.47 5.39 3.80
C ASP A 128 13.29 6.31 3.47
N ILE A 129 12.05 5.90 3.76
CA ILE A 129 10.84 6.69 3.52
C ILE A 129 10.00 6.71 4.78
N PHE A 130 9.81 7.89 5.36
CA PHE A 130 8.98 8.07 6.55
C PHE A 130 7.69 8.81 6.19
N MET A 131 6.54 8.29 6.59
CA MET A 131 5.24 8.79 6.13
C MET A 131 4.31 9.15 7.27
N THR A 132 3.46 10.13 7.08
CA THR A 132 2.26 10.26 7.91
C THR A 132 1.25 9.18 7.51
N HIS A 133 0.75 8.40 8.48
CA HIS A 133 -0.23 7.32 8.22
C HIS A 133 -1.64 7.86 7.96
N ARG A 134 -1.98 8.93 8.65
CA ARG A 134 -3.18 9.77 8.53
C ARG A 134 -2.80 11.21 8.81
N GLN A 135 -3.52 12.16 8.20
CA GLN A 135 -3.25 13.57 8.45
C GLN A 135 -3.87 14.03 9.76
N SER A 136 -3.25 15.01 10.43
CA SER A 136 -3.76 15.56 11.70
C SER A 136 -5.04 16.36 11.46
N LEU A 137 -5.89 16.35 12.49
CA LEU A 137 -7.06 17.24 12.56
C LEU A 137 -6.82 18.44 13.50
N THR A 138 -5.72 18.45 14.24
CA THR A 138 -5.45 19.42 15.30
C THR A 138 -4.04 19.98 15.31
N THR A 139 -3.07 19.28 14.70
CA THR A 139 -1.69 19.75 14.60
C THR A 139 -1.50 20.51 13.30
N PRO A 140 -1.03 21.77 13.34
CA PRO A 140 -0.66 22.51 12.13
C PRO A 140 0.38 21.74 11.29
N VAL A 141 0.22 21.76 9.98
CA VAL A 141 1.15 21.06 9.06
C VAL A 141 2.58 21.57 9.22
N GLU A 142 2.76 22.88 9.44
CA GLU A 142 4.08 23.50 9.62
C GLU A 142 4.83 22.95 10.82
N ASP A 143 4.14 22.61 11.91
CA ASP A 143 4.78 22.03 13.10
C ASP A 143 5.27 20.60 12.82
N THR A 144 4.45 19.79 12.14
CA THR A 144 4.80 18.45 11.67
C THR A 144 6.00 18.51 10.71
N VAL A 145 5.93 19.39 9.70
CA VAL A 145 6.98 19.56 8.68
C VAL A 145 8.31 19.99 9.31
N ARG A 146 8.27 20.96 10.23
CA ARG A 146 9.50 21.41 10.94
C ARG A 146 10.23 20.26 11.63
N GLU A 147 9.49 19.33 12.21
CA GLU A 147 10.09 18.19 12.87
C GLU A 147 10.61 17.14 11.86
N LEU A 148 9.87 16.90 10.77
CA LEU A 148 10.32 16.02 9.69
C LEU A 148 11.63 16.52 9.04
N GLU A 149 11.75 17.83 8.81
CA GLU A 149 12.97 18.42 8.27
C GLU A 149 14.18 18.25 9.23
N LYS A 150 13.96 18.35 10.56
CA LYS A 150 15.00 18.06 11.53
C LYS A 150 15.44 16.61 11.46
N MET A 151 14.50 15.66 11.40
CA MET A 151 14.80 14.24 11.25
C MET A 151 15.59 13.97 9.98
N LYS A 152 15.26 14.65 8.87
CA LYS A 152 15.99 14.55 7.61
C LYS A 152 17.41 15.11 7.71
N LYS A 153 17.59 16.27 8.35
CA LYS A 153 18.91 16.88 8.60
C LYS A 153 19.78 16.02 9.53
N GLU A 154 19.18 15.31 10.48
CA GLU A 154 19.85 14.34 11.35
C GLU A 154 20.24 13.04 10.62
N GLY A 155 19.78 12.84 9.38
CA GLY A 155 20.01 11.63 8.60
C GLY A 155 19.17 10.44 9.04
N LYS A 156 18.18 10.64 9.92
CA LYS A 156 17.31 9.58 10.41
C LYS A 156 16.20 9.18 9.44
N ILE A 157 15.83 10.09 8.53
CA ILE A 157 14.93 9.80 7.40
C ILE A 157 15.53 10.34 6.10
N ARG A 158 15.30 9.67 4.97
CA ARG A 158 15.85 10.09 3.68
C ARG A 158 14.82 10.79 2.80
N ALA A 159 13.57 10.30 2.80
CA ALA A 159 12.45 10.84 2.05
C ALA A 159 11.19 10.92 2.91
N PHE A 160 10.25 11.75 2.48
CA PHE A 160 8.97 11.93 3.15
C PHE A 160 7.80 11.58 2.22
N GLY A 161 6.75 10.99 2.81
CA GLY A 161 5.51 10.66 2.11
C GLY A 161 4.25 10.89 2.93
N LEU A 162 3.13 10.88 2.24
CA LEU A 162 1.78 10.99 2.81
C LEU A 162 1.00 9.70 2.54
N SER A 163 0.30 9.18 3.54
CA SER A 163 -0.65 8.08 3.35
C SER A 163 -2.06 8.54 3.68
N ASN A 164 -3.03 8.15 2.85
CA ASN A 164 -4.45 8.49 3.03
C ASN A 164 -4.72 10.01 3.13
N ALA A 165 -3.96 10.81 2.42
CA ALA A 165 -4.13 12.25 2.39
C ALA A 165 -5.23 12.65 1.39
N LYS A 166 -6.01 13.68 1.71
CA LYS A 166 -6.89 14.35 0.77
C LYS A 166 -6.07 15.24 -0.17
N ALA A 167 -6.62 15.60 -1.33
CA ALA A 167 -5.97 16.50 -2.27
C ALA A 167 -5.52 17.83 -1.62
N SER A 168 -6.39 18.45 -0.81
CA SER A 168 -6.07 19.70 -0.09
C SER A 168 -4.93 19.53 0.93
N GLU A 169 -4.83 18.37 1.59
CA GLU A 169 -3.74 18.05 2.51
C GLU A 169 -2.42 17.83 1.76
N MET A 170 -2.47 17.18 0.59
CA MET A 170 -1.30 17.04 -0.30
C MET A 170 -0.77 18.41 -0.72
N GLU A 171 -1.65 19.30 -1.17
CA GLU A 171 -1.30 20.69 -1.52
C GLU A 171 -0.69 21.45 -0.34
N GLU A 172 -1.27 21.34 0.86
CA GLU A 172 -0.80 22.02 2.05
C GLU A 172 0.62 21.58 2.42
N TYR A 173 0.88 20.25 2.48
CA TYR A 173 2.23 19.74 2.75
C TYR A 173 3.23 20.14 1.67
N SER A 174 2.84 20.08 0.39
CA SER A 174 3.74 20.38 -0.74
C SER A 174 4.28 21.81 -0.77
N ARG A 175 3.57 22.75 -0.13
CA ARG A 175 4.04 24.15 0.02
C ARG A 175 5.23 24.29 0.96
N SER A 176 5.42 23.34 1.87
CA SER A 176 6.37 23.44 2.97
C SER A 176 7.47 22.38 2.93
N ILE A 177 7.23 21.22 2.29
CA ILE A 177 8.20 20.13 2.20
C ILE A 177 8.05 19.39 0.86
N GLN A 178 9.16 18.84 0.33
CA GLN A 178 9.06 17.92 -0.80
C GLN A 178 8.35 16.63 -0.36
N VAL A 179 7.18 16.39 -0.91
CA VAL A 179 6.46 15.12 -0.80
C VAL A 179 6.96 14.20 -1.91
N ASP A 180 7.66 13.14 -1.55
CA ASP A 180 8.26 12.21 -2.52
C ASP A 180 7.32 11.05 -2.86
N LEU A 181 6.39 10.71 -1.95
CA LEU A 181 5.50 9.55 -2.08
C LEU A 181 4.10 9.88 -1.55
N VAL A 182 3.08 9.46 -2.29
CA VAL A 182 1.67 9.48 -1.85
C VAL A 182 1.15 8.05 -1.89
N GLN A 183 0.88 7.46 -0.73
CA GLN A 183 0.29 6.12 -0.62
C GLN A 183 -1.22 6.23 -0.44
N GLN A 184 -1.99 5.76 -1.42
CA GLN A 184 -3.45 5.87 -1.42
C GLN A 184 -4.10 4.60 -1.97
N LYS A 185 -5.34 4.33 -1.54
CA LYS A 185 -6.12 3.21 -2.06
C LYS A 185 -6.35 3.38 -3.56
N TYR A 186 -6.09 2.30 -4.30
CA TYR A 186 -6.41 2.20 -5.71
C TYR A 186 -6.59 0.73 -6.11
N SER A 187 -7.68 0.44 -6.81
CA SER A 187 -7.90 -0.82 -7.50
C SER A 187 -8.70 -0.55 -8.77
N ILE A 188 -8.81 -1.54 -9.67
CA ILE A 188 -9.68 -1.42 -10.84
C ILE A 188 -11.15 -1.20 -10.45
N LEU A 189 -11.56 -1.59 -9.23
CA LEU A 189 -12.90 -1.37 -8.69
C LEU A 189 -13.02 -0.07 -7.86
N ASP A 190 -11.93 0.57 -7.48
CA ASP A 190 -11.94 1.78 -6.66
C ASP A 190 -10.88 2.79 -7.15
N GLN A 191 -11.29 3.64 -8.07
CA GLN A 191 -10.46 4.66 -8.70
C GLN A 191 -10.78 6.09 -8.23
N ARG A 192 -11.53 6.23 -7.11
CA ARG A 192 -12.08 7.52 -6.65
C ARG A 192 -11.07 8.66 -6.48
N PHE A 193 -9.80 8.32 -6.22
CA PHE A 193 -8.75 9.30 -6.00
C PHE A 193 -7.92 9.60 -7.26
N ALA A 194 -8.06 8.81 -8.33
CA ALA A 194 -7.22 8.92 -9.52
C ALA A 194 -7.30 10.31 -10.16
N GLU A 195 -8.52 10.83 -10.38
CA GLU A 195 -8.75 12.11 -11.03
C GLU A 195 -8.12 13.30 -10.31
N THR A 196 -8.02 13.24 -8.98
CA THR A 196 -7.48 14.33 -8.16
C THR A 196 -6.01 14.11 -7.80
N HIS A 197 -5.62 12.88 -7.48
CA HIS A 197 -4.29 12.60 -6.94
C HIS A 197 -3.22 12.42 -8.02
N PHE A 198 -3.54 11.85 -9.19
CA PHE A 198 -2.55 11.68 -10.26
C PHE A 198 -2.03 13.02 -10.80
N PRO A 199 -2.88 14.02 -11.10
CA PRO A 199 -2.40 15.35 -11.48
C PRO A 199 -1.54 16.00 -10.40
N LEU A 200 -1.94 15.93 -9.12
CA LEU A 200 -1.16 16.48 -8.01
C LEU A 200 0.18 15.76 -7.84
N CYS A 201 0.22 14.44 -7.93
CA CYS A 201 1.48 13.70 -7.88
C CYS A 201 2.43 14.12 -9.01
N ARG A 202 1.90 14.31 -10.24
CA ARG A 202 2.68 14.79 -11.38
C ARG A 202 3.24 16.21 -11.12
N GLU A 203 2.42 17.12 -10.62
CA GLU A 203 2.83 18.48 -10.30
C GLU A 203 3.92 18.54 -9.23
N MET A 204 3.75 17.77 -8.15
CA MET A 204 4.73 17.66 -7.06
C MET A 204 6.00 16.91 -7.48
N GLY A 205 5.94 16.10 -8.54
CA GLY A 205 6.94 15.11 -8.90
C GLY A 205 7.02 14.01 -7.84
N ALA A 206 5.88 13.57 -7.32
CA ALA A 206 5.74 12.51 -6.33
C ALA A 206 5.36 11.18 -7.00
N THR A 207 5.81 10.07 -6.41
CA THR A 207 5.35 8.73 -6.76
C THR A 207 3.97 8.48 -6.12
N TYR A 208 3.04 7.91 -6.89
CA TYR A 208 1.80 7.38 -6.34
C TYR A 208 1.99 5.90 -6.03
N GLN A 209 1.81 5.50 -4.77
CA GLN A 209 1.86 4.10 -4.35
C GLN A 209 0.45 3.59 -4.10
N ALA A 210 -0.02 2.72 -4.99
CA ALA A 210 -1.32 2.09 -4.90
C ALA A 210 -1.31 0.96 -3.87
N TYR A 211 -2.19 1.02 -2.86
CA TYR A 211 -2.47 -0.12 -1.99
C TYR A 211 -3.89 -0.65 -2.18
N GLY A 212 -4.11 -1.92 -1.80
CA GLY A 212 -5.41 -2.57 -1.97
C GLY A 212 -5.75 -2.88 -3.43
N VAL A 213 -4.75 -3.09 -4.27
CA VAL A 213 -4.86 -3.28 -5.72
C VAL A 213 -5.74 -4.48 -6.08
N LEU A 214 -5.72 -5.55 -5.27
CA LEU A 214 -6.59 -6.72 -5.42
C LEU A 214 -7.88 -6.63 -4.57
N ASP A 215 -8.24 -5.43 -4.14
CA ASP A 215 -9.49 -5.06 -3.48
C ASP A 215 -9.90 -6.02 -2.35
N HIS A 216 -8.99 -6.20 -1.36
CA HIS A 216 -9.18 -7.11 -0.23
C HIS A 216 -9.44 -8.57 -0.62
N GLY A 217 -8.92 -9.01 -1.76
CA GLY A 217 -9.11 -10.35 -2.31
C GLY A 217 -10.26 -10.46 -3.32
N GLY A 218 -11.11 -9.45 -3.45
CA GLY A 218 -12.23 -9.46 -4.40
C GLY A 218 -11.83 -9.59 -5.87
N LEU A 219 -10.55 -9.36 -6.18
CA LEU A 219 -9.97 -9.45 -7.51
C LEU A 219 -9.02 -10.64 -7.69
N THR A 220 -9.07 -11.64 -6.79
CA THR A 220 -8.17 -12.81 -6.87
C THR A 220 -8.75 -14.00 -7.62
N GLY A 221 -9.99 -13.92 -8.07
CA GLY A 221 -10.64 -14.96 -8.88
C GLY A 221 -12.03 -15.34 -8.37
N THR A 222 -12.66 -16.32 -9.03
CA THR A 222 -14.04 -16.72 -8.71
C THR A 222 -14.15 -17.48 -7.40
N ALA A 223 -13.13 -18.22 -6.98
CA ALA A 223 -13.16 -19.01 -5.74
C ALA A 223 -13.44 -18.15 -4.50
N ILE A 224 -12.92 -16.93 -4.41
CA ILE A 224 -13.20 -16.03 -3.28
C ILE A 224 -14.63 -15.49 -3.36
N LEU A 225 -15.16 -15.26 -4.56
CA LEU A 225 -16.56 -14.85 -4.73
C LEU A 225 -17.50 -15.94 -4.23
N ASP A 226 -17.17 -17.21 -4.48
CA ASP A 226 -17.94 -18.36 -4.00
C ASP A 226 -17.85 -18.49 -2.46
N ALA A 227 -16.67 -18.26 -1.89
CA ALA A 227 -16.46 -18.33 -0.44
C ALA A 227 -17.19 -17.24 0.34
N VAL A 228 -17.38 -16.05 -0.25
CA VAL A 228 -18.13 -14.92 0.38
C VAL A 228 -19.60 -15.00 -0.04
N MET A 229 -20.36 -15.87 0.63
CA MET A 229 -21.75 -16.16 0.25
C MET A 229 -22.75 -15.06 0.58
N ASP A 230 -22.53 -14.35 1.69
CA ASP A 230 -23.50 -13.36 2.21
C ASP A 230 -22.82 -12.19 2.94
N SER A 231 -23.64 -11.23 3.36
CA SER A 231 -23.19 -10.00 4.04
C SER A 231 -22.58 -10.22 5.43
N SER A 232 -22.71 -11.41 6.02
CA SER A 232 -22.15 -11.72 7.35
C SER A 232 -20.66 -12.05 7.28
N HIS A 233 -20.16 -12.39 6.08
CA HIS A 233 -18.74 -12.68 5.90
C HIS A 233 -17.90 -11.41 6.12
N PRO A 234 -16.78 -11.47 6.87
CA PRO A 234 -15.98 -10.28 7.21
C PRO A 234 -15.44 -9.49 5.99
N LEU A 235 -15.27 -10.14 4.84
CA LEU A 235 -14.82 -9.49 3.61
C LEU A 235 -15.96 -8.80 2.85
N ALA A 236 -17.22 -9.19 3.06
CA ALA A 236 -18.35 -8.64 2.31
C ALA A 236 -18.47 -7.10 2.42
N ALA A 237 -18.12 -6.54 3.59
CA ALA A 237 -18.12 -5.10 3.81
C ALA A 237 -16.83 -4.39 3.32
N ARG A 238 -15.83 -5.13 2.81
CA ARG A 238 -14.52 -4.55 2.46
C ARG A 238 -14.34 -4.32 0.96
N SER A 239 -15.08 -5.05 0.12
CA SER A 239 -14.97 -4.95 -1.34
C SER A 239 -16.35 -4.96 -1.98
N VAL A 240 -16.52 -4.10 -2.97
CA VAL A 240 -17.73 -4.06 -3.80
C VAL A 240 -17.88 -5.33 -4.65
N ALA A 241 -16.80 -6.06 -4.91
CA ALA A 241 -16.85 -7.33 -5.64
C ALA A 241 -17.80 -8.35 -5.02
N PHE A 242 -18.01 -8.28 -3.71
CA PHE A 242 -18.90 -9.19 -2.96
C PHE A 242 -20.36 -8.70 -2.88
N HIS A 243 -20.65 -7.51 -3.41
CA HIS A 243 -22.03 -7.03 -3.44
C HIS A 243 -22.87 -7.91 -4.37
N PRO A 244 -24.12 -8.30 -3.95
CA PRO A 244 -24.97 -9.20 -4.76
C PRO A 244 -25.15 -8.73 -6.21
N ASP A 245 -25.35 -7.43 -6.42
CA ASP A 245 -25.53 -6.86 -7.76
C ASP A 245 -24.22 -6.84 -8.57
N MET A 246 -23.07 -6.86 -7.91
CA MET A 246 -21.75 -6.84 -8.57
C MET A 246 -21.23 -8.23 -8.92
N LYS A 247 -21.54 -9.24 -8.11
CA LYS A 247 -21.05 -10.61 -8.28
C LYS A 247 -21.21 -11.18 -9.70
N PRO A 248 -22.39 -11.11 -10.36
CA PRO A 248 -22.56 -11.65 -11.71
C PRO A 248 -21.56 -11.02 -12.69
N HIS A 249 -21.35 -9.71 -12.62
CA HIS A 249 -20.42 -8.98 -13.47
C HIS A 249 -18.96 -9.32 -13.19
N MET A 250 -18.65 -9.68 -11.93
CA MET A 250 -17.30 -10.17 -11.56
C MET A 250 -17.02 -11.54 -12.20
N TYR A 251 -17.98 -12.47 -12.22
CA TYR A 251 -17.82 -13.75 -12.93
C TYR A 251 -17.58 -13.55 -14.42
N ASP A 252 -18.37 -12.69 -15.06
CA ASP A 252 -18.20 -12.36 -16.48
C ASP A 252 -16.85 -11.73 -16.76
N PHE A 253 -16.40 -10.81 -15.90
CA PHE A 253 -15.09 -10.17 -15.99
C PHE A 253 -13.97 -11.21 -15.91
N PHE A 254 -13.97 -12.10 -14.92
CA PHE A 254 -12.96 -13.14 -14.80
C PHE A 254 -12.98 -14.08 -16.01
N GLY A 255 -14.15 -14.52 -16.46
CA GLY A 255 -14.29 -15.36 -17.65
C GLY A 255 -13.71 -14.71 -18.92
N ARG A 256 -13.91 -13.39 -19.09
CA ARG A 256 -13.30 -12.65 -20.22
C ARG A 256 -11.78 -12.53 -20.11
N TRP A 257 -11.23 -12.51 -18.90
CA TRP A 257 -9.79 -12.35 -18.66
C TRP A 257 -9.01 -13.67 -18.69
N GLU A 258 -9.67 -14.84 -18.69
CA GLU A 258 -9.01 -16.15 -18.85
C GLU A 258 -8.17 -16.22 -20.14
N LYS A 259 -8.69 -15.70 -21.27
CA LYS A 259 -7.95 -15.65 -22.53
C LYS A 259 -6.62 -14.89 -22.45
N TYR A 260 -6.57 -13.82 -21.63
CA TYR A 260 -5.34 -13.06 -21.42
C TYR A 260 -4.40 -13.80 -20.47
N SER A 261 -4.95 -14.45 -19.43
CA SER A 261 -4.18 -15.30 -18.52
C SER A 261 -3.46 -16.40 -19.30
N ASP A 262 -4.18 -17.09 -20.19
CA ASP A 262 -3.62 -18.13 -21.05
C ASP A 262 -2.59 -17.57 -22.05
N LYS A 263 -2.92 -16.46 -22.73
CA LYS A 263 -2.04 -15.83 -23.72
C LYS A 263 -0.71 -15.38 -23.13
N TYR A 264 -0.76 -14.75 -21.96
CA TYR A 264 0.40 -14.15 -21.33
C TYR A 264 1.06 -15.04 -20.25
N GLN A 265 0.52 -16.24 -20.02
CA GLN A 265 0.99 -17.18 -18.98
C GLN A 265 1.16 -16.48 -17.63
N CYS A 266 0.17 -15.67 -17.28
CA CYS A 266 0.15 -14.84 -16.07
C CYS A 266 -1.23 -14.94 -15.43
N SER A 267 -1.31 -15.09 -14.12
CA SER A 267 -2.60 -15.16 -13.43
C SER A 267 -3.43 -13.88 -13.62
N ILE A 268 -4.75 -13.97 -13.48
CA ILE A 268 -5.60 -12.78 -13.55
C ILE A 268 -5.23 -11.74 -12.47
N PRO A 269 -4.96 -12.11 -11.19
CA PRO A 269 -4.43 -11.17 -10.21
C PRO A 269 -3.13 -10.50 -10.65
N GLY A 270 -2.19 -11.28 -11.21
CA GLY A 270 -0.95 -10.75 -11.79
C GLY A 270 -1.20 -9.76 -12.93
N LEU A 271 -2.11 -10.08 -13.85
CA LEU A 271 -2.52 -9.17 -14.93
C LEU A 271 -3.14 -7.87 -14.38
N ILE A 272 -3.93 -7.93 -13.30
CA ILE A 272 -4.50 -6.75 -12.64
C ILE A 272 -3.38 -5.89 -12.02
N VAL A 273 -2.38 -6.49 -11.39
CA VAL A 273 -1.18 -5.79 -10.90
C VAL A 273 -0.45 -5.11 -12.06
N ARG A 274 -0.24 -5.84 -13.17
CA ARG A 274 0.43 -5.31 -14.37
C ARG A 274 -0.35 -4.17 -15.03
N TYR A 275 -1.68 -4.31 -15.13
CA TYR A 275 -2.59 -3.27 -15.61
C TYR A 275 -2.49 -2.02 -14.74
N THR A 276 -2.54 -2.18 -13.40
CA THR A 276 -2.43 -1.08 -12.45
C THR A 276 -1.12 -0.30 -12.61
N LEU A 277 0.00 -1.00 -12.78
CA LEU A 277 1.30 -0.37 -13.01
C LEU A 277 1.35 0.49 -14.29
N ALA A 278 0.51 0.19 -15.28
CA ALA A 278 0.45 0.96 -16.52
C ALA A 278 -0.49 2.17 -16.46
N HIS A 279 -1.29 2.29 -15.39
CA HIS A 279 -2.36 3.29 -15.31
C HIS A 279 -1.87 4.72 -15.02
N PHE A 280 -0.69 4.85 -14.45
CA PHE A 280 -0.04 6.14 -14.18
C PHE A 280 1.49 5.99 -14.29
N GLU A 281 2.17 6.95 -14.93
CA GLU A 281 3.60 6.88 -15.24
C GLU A 281 4.51 6.80 -14.01
N HIS A 282 4.06 7.30 -12.86
CA HIS A 282 4.77 7.26 -11.58
C HIS A 282 4.11 6.32 -10.57
N MET A 283 3.51 5.21 -11.06
CA MET A 283 2.84 4.23 -10.24
C MET A 283 3.83 3.26 -9.61
N ASN A 284 3.76 3.11 -8.28
CA ASN A 284 4.29 1.99 -7.52
C ASN A 284 3.12 1.16 -6.97
N VAL A 285 3.23 -0.15 -6.97
CA VAL A 285 2.17 -1.02 -6.47
C VAL A 285 2.60 -1.74 -5.21
N LEU A 286 1.82 -1.57 -4.15
CA LEU A 286 1.99 -2.27 -2.89
C LEU A 286 1.22 -3.59 -2.94
N ILE A 287 1.96 -4.69 -2.92
CA ILE A 287 1.42 -6.05 -2.89
C ILE A 287 1.47 -6.61 -1.46
N GLY A 288 0.37 -7.22 -1.02
CA GLY A 288 0.40 -8.20 0.07
C GLY A 288 0.73 -9.56 -0.52
N SER A 289 1.45 -10.38 0.21
CA SER A 289 1.69 -11.77 -0.18
C SER A 289 1.54 -12.65 1.05
N ASN A 290 0.64 -13.61 0.97
CA ASN A 290 0.41 -14.61 2.01
C ASN A 290 1.17 -15.91 1.73
N SER A 291 1.68 -16.07 0.50
CA SER A 291 2.45 -17.23 0.10
C SER A 291 3.62 -16.84 -0.82
N MET A 292 4.56 -17.78 -0.96
CA MET A 292 5.71 -17.59 -1.88
C MET A 292 5.28 -17.62 -3.34
N GLU A 293 4.25 -18.40 -3.64
CA GLU A 293 3.65 -18.51 -4.98
C GLU A 293 3.03 -17.18 -5.40
N GLU A 294 2.23 -16.53 -4.52
CA GLU A 294 1.68 -15.20 -4.78
C GLU A 294 2.76 -14.14 -5.01
N LEU A 295 3.83 -14.17 -4.22
CA LEU A 295 4.96 -13.26 -4.40
C LEU A 295 5.62 -13.45 -5.77
N GLN A 296 5.87 -14.70 -6.17
CA GLN A 296 6.49 -15.02 -7.45
C GLN A 296 5.60 -14.63 -8.63
N ASP A 297 4.30 -14.89 -8.53
CA ASP A 297 3.32 -14.52 -9.54
C ASP A 297 3.24 -13.00 -9.74
N ASN A 298 3.13 -12.24 -8.65
CA ASN A 298 3.15 -10.77 -8.73
C ASN A 298 4.47 -10.23 -9.31
N CYS A 299 5.61 -10.83 -8.97
CA CYS A 299 6.89 -10.44 -9.55
C CYS A 299 7.02 -10.80 -11.02
N HIS A 300 6.46 -11.96 -11.45
CA HIS A 300 6.39 -12.37 -12.85
C HIS A 300 5.55 -11.38 -13.67
N ALA A 301 4.41 -10.96 -13.15
CA ALA A 301 3.49 -10.03 -13.81
C ALA A 301 4.17 -8.73 -14.27
N VAL A 302 5.16 -8.22 -13.54
CA VAL A 302 5.91 -7.01 -13.91
C VAL A 302 6.66 -7.17 -15.24
N SER A 303 7.08 -8.39 -15.59
CA SER A 303 7.81 -8.70 -16.82
C SER A 303 6.91 -8.95 -18.03
N VAL A 304 5.59 -9.07 -17.81
CA VAL A 304 4.63 -9.34 -18.88
C VAL A 304 4.49 -8.11 -19.79
N GLU A 305 4.70 -8.32 -21.08
CA GLU A 305 4.47 -7.31 -22.12
C GLU A 305 3.11 -7.54 -22.76
N ILE A 306 2.14 -6.70 -22.39
CA ILE A 306 0.79 -6.73 -22.94
C ILE A 306 0.78 -5.91 -24.22
N SER A 307 0.23 -6.46 -25.31
CA SER A 307 0.08 -5.72 -26.57
C SER A 307 -0.87 -4.53 -26.40
N ASP A 308 -0.68 -3.47 -27.21
CA ASP A 308 -1.54 -2.28 -27.16
C ASP A 308 -3.01 -2.63 -27.46
N GLU A 309 -3.26 -3.60 -28.34
CA GLU A 309 -4.60 -4.10 -28.65
C GLU A 309 -5.27 -4.71 -27.43
N ASP A 310 -4.57 -5.62 -26.73
CA ASP A 310 -5.10 -6.27 -25.54
C ASP A 310 -5.21 -5.28 -24.37
N ALA A 311 -4.25 -4.37 -24.21
CA ALA A 311 -4.31 -3.31 -23.18
C ALA A 311 -5.56 -2.44 -23.37
N GLY A 312 -5.87 -2.07 -24.61
CA GLY A 312 -7.08 -1.33 -24.96
C GLY A 312 -8.37 -2.16 -24.73
N ALA A 313 -8.34 -3.47 -24.98
CA ALA A 313 -9.47 -4.36 -24.70
C ALA A 313 -9.67 -4.55 -23.19
N MET A 314 -8.60 -4.76 -22.42
CA MET A 314 -8.64 -4.84 -20.97
C MET A 314 -9.18 -3.54 -20.32
N MET A 315 -8.81 -2.38 -20.87
CA MET A 315 -9.34 -1.10 -20.41
C MET A 315 -10.86 -1.02 -20.59
N ARG A 316 -11.38 -1.43 -21.74
CA ARG A 316 -12.84 -1.48 -22.00
C ARG A 316 -13.55 -2.46 -21.06
N ASP A 317 -12.95 -3.62 -20.79
CA ASP A 317 -13.51 -4.60 -19.85
C ASP A 317 -13.61 -4.01 -18.43
N VAL A 318 -12.60 -3.23 -17.99
CA VAL A 318 -12.62 -2.54 -16.69
C VAL A 318 -13.65 -1.41 -16.68
N GLU A 319 -13.74 -0.59 -17.73
CA GLU A 319 -14.76 0.47 -17.86
C GLU A 319 -16.18 -0.10 -17.81
N GLU A 320 -16.42 -1.20 -18.52
CA GLU A 320 -17.70 -1.90 -18.50
C GLU A 320 -18.01 -2.42 -17.08
N LEU A 321 -17.04 -3.08 -16.43
CA LEU A 321 -17.19 -3.56 -15.05
C LEU A 321 -17.56 -2.43 -14.08
N LEU A 322 -16.90 -1.28 -14.22
CA LEU A 322 -17.16 -0.10 -13.37
C LEU A 322 -18.57 0.49 -13.61
N SER A 323 -19.14 0.34 -14.81
CA SER A 323 -20.50 0.82 -15.13
C SER A 323 -21.59 0.10 -14.32
N TYR A 324 -21.35 -1.11 -13.88
CA TYR A 324 -22.26 -1.91 -13.05
C TYR A 324 -22.08 -1.67 -11.55
N ARG A 325 -21.04 -0.90 -11.16
CA ARG A 325 -20.72 -0.68 -9.77
C ARG A 325 -21.84 0.05 -9.04
N PRO A 326 -22.48 -0.57 -8.03
CA PRO A 326 -23.49 0.10 -7.22
C PRO A 326 -22.86 1.28 -6.45
N ASP A 327 -23.66 2.27 -6.07
CA ASP A 327 -23.23 3.37 -5.18
C ASP A 327 -22.99 2.84 -3.75
N TRP A 328 -21.99 1.98 -3.65
CA TRP A 328 -21.65 1.25 -2.45
C TRP A 328 -20.89 2.12 -1.43
N GLN A 329 -20.19 3.15 -1.92
CA GLN A 329 -19.34 3.99 -1.07
C GLN A 329 -20.13 4.96 -0.20
N ALA A 330 -21.31 5.38 -0.65
CA ALA A 330 -22.19 6.21 0.15
C ALA A 330 -22.70 5.50 1.43
N LYS A 331 -22.61 4.17 1.48
CA LYS A 331 -23.12 3.33 2.59
C LYS A 331 -22.04 2.86 3.58
N ASN A 332 -20.75 3.01 3.25
CA ASN A 332 -19.63 2.53 4.07
C ASN A 332 -18.54 3.61 4.27
N PRO A 333 -18.80 4.62 5.13
CA PRO A 333 -17.84 5.72 5.37
C PRO A 333 -16.53 5.26 6.05
N THR A 334 -16.48 4.06 6.62
CA THR A 334 -15.27 3.50 7.27
C THR A 334 -14.15 3.09 6.30
N ASN A 335 -14.40 3.16 5.00
CA ASN A 335 -13.38 2.96 3.95
C ASN A 335 -12.78 4.29 3.42
N GLN A 336 -13.01 5.40 4.15
CA GLN A 336 -12.37 6.69 3.89
C GLN A 336 -11.05 6.82 4.62
#